data_6e00b4d3b06dc1b5d1f956cfa53370c4
#
_entry.id   6e00b4d3b06dc1b5d1f956cfa53370c4
#
_cell.length_a   1.000
_cell.length_b   1.000
_cell.length_c   1.000
_cell.angle_alpha   90.00
_cell.angle_beta   90.00
_cell.angle_gamma   90.00
#
_symmetry.space_group_name_H-M   'P 1'
#
loop_
_entity.id
_entity.type
_entity.pdbx_description
1 polymer ?
#
loop_
_entity_poly.entity_id
_entity_poly.type
_entity_poly.pdbx_seq_one_letter_code
_entity_poly.pdbx_strand_id
1 'polypeptide(L)'
;MLIIANNLGLLAQNFFPVDRGKDYALSPYLSTLADFRKDFTVFSGLSHPGVSGAHSTDNCFLTAARGAFSASFRNSISLDQFAASRLPQETRFSSLNLGVNIRKDVRSLSWTRDGVLLPAEDNATRLYGKLFLQGDAKATQRQLQRLDNRGSILDTLVTETRRLRGRISKSDQSRLDQYLTSIREVEERLRVARDWELRPKPKPVQPPPKPINDNKRFFEKFDLMLAMAQLAFETDSTRIVTLMVDAFRTPVFQLGDQETTTEPYHSLSHHGQNPEKLRQLEAADRQHMVALCKLLHSLAQKPENGQRLLDHTMVLYGSNLGDANIHDTNNLPILLAGGGFQHGQHLAFSSENNTPLCNLYVNMLQQFGVHVDAFASSTGTITGLNTA
;
A
#
# COMPACT_ATOMS: atom_id res chain seq x y z
N MET A 1 4.80 6.12 6.43
CA MET A 1 3.94 6.13 5.23
C MET A 1 3.09 4.87 5.21
N LEU A 2 1.79 5.02 5.16
CA LEU A 2 0.80 3.93 5.00
C LEU A 2 0.07 4.12 3.68
N ILE A 3 0.03 3.08 2.86
CA ILE A 3 -0.68 3.09 1.57
C ILE A 3 -1.75 2.01 1.60
N ILE A 4 -3.00 2.40 1.45
CA ILE A 4 -4.17 1.52 1.47
C ILE A 4 -4.81 1.56 0.09
N ALA A 5 -4.95 0.41 -0.56
CA ALA A 5 -5.61 0.31 -1.85
C ALA A 5 -6.77 -0.70 -1.82
N ASN A 6 -7.97 -0.21 -2.13
CA ASN A 6 -9.13 -1.02 -2.48
C ASN A 6 -9.12 -1.28 -4.00
N ASN A 7 -9.29 -2.53 -4.43
CA ASN A 7 -9.13 -2.89 -5.85
C ASN A 7 -10.44 -2.91 -6.66
N LEU A 8 -11.52 -2.33 -6.13
CA LEU A 8 -12.83 -2.25 -6.83
C LEU A 8 -13.42 -0.83 -6.96
N GLY A 9 -12.59 0.21 -6.82
CA GLY A 9 -13.08 1.59 -6.89
C GLY A 9 -13.93 1.98 -5.70
N LEU A 10 -14.59 3.11 -5.83
CA LEU A 10 -15.66 3.62 -4.97
C LEU A 10 -16.72 4.25 -5.89
N LEU A 11 -17.96 4.38 -5.42
CA LEU A 11 -18.96 5.13 -6.16
C LEU A 11 -18.55 6.61 -6.27
N ALA A 12 -18.15 7.03 -7.45
CA ALA A 12 -17.53 8.33 -7.72
C ALA A 12 -18.41 9.51 -7.28
N GLN A 13 -19.74 9.43 -7.52
CA GLN A 13 -20.71 10.45 -7.12
C GLN A 13 -20.84 10.63 -5.60
N ASN A 14 -20.46 9.62 -4.82
CA ASN A 14 -20.49 9.66 -3.36
C ASN A 14 -19.10 9.98 -2.76
N PHE A 15 -18.01 9.81 -3.53
CA PHE A 15 -16.65 10.06 -3.07
C PHE A 15 -16.17 11.47 -3.41
N PHE A 16 -16.29 11.91 -4.68
CA PHE A 16 -15.75 13.20 -5.10
C PHE A 16 -16.62 14.37 -4.68
N PRO A 17 -16.05 15.43 -4.07
CA PRO A 17 -16.76 16.71 -3.90
C PRO A 17 -17.10 17.34 -5.25
N VAL A 18 -18.20 18.09 -5.29
CA VAL A 18 -18.59 18.88 -6.47
C VAL A 18 -17.67 20.08 -6.64
N ASP A 19 -17.42 20.81 -5.55
CA ASP A 19 -16.59 22.00 -5.55
C ASP A 19 -15.13 21.68 -5.34
N ARG A 20 -14.24 22.54 -5.85
CA ARG A 20 -12.78 22.44 -5.71
C ARG A 20 -12.24 23.48 -4.71
N GLY A 21 -11.01 23.26 -4.26
CA GLY A 21 -10.31 24.18 -3.36
C GLY A 21 -10.61 23.90 -1.89
N LYS A 22 -10.48 24.91 -1.03
CA LYS A 22 -10.62 24.78 0.43
C LYS A 22 -12.07 24.82 0.92
N ASP A 23 -12.96 25.47 0.18
CA ASP A 23 -14.35 25.72 0.59
C ASP A 23 -15.34 24.66 0.06
N TYR A 24 -14.84 23.51 -0.41
CA TYR A 24 -15.67 22.42 -0.91
C TYR A 24 -16.62 21.86 0.15
N ALA A 25 -17.82 21.45 -0.25
CA ALA A 25 -18.71 20.67 0.59
C ALA A 25 -18.25 19.21 0.65
N LEU A 26 -18.26 18.59 1.84
CA LEU A 26 -17.95 17.17 1.98
C LEU A 26 -18.96 16.33 1.23
N SER A 27 -18.48 15.40 0.40
CA SER A 27 -19.30 14.40 -0.27
C SER A 27 -19.89 13.41 0.75
N PRO A 28 -20.88 12.58 0.35
CA PRO A 28 -21.50 11.59 1.25
C PRO A 28 -20.50 10.67 1.96
N TYR A 29 -19.43 10.23 1.29
CA TYR A 29 -18.41 9.39 1.92
C TYR A 29 -17.46 10.19 2.79
N LEU A 30 -17.02 11.36 2.34
CA LEU A 30 -16.10 12.22 3.07
C LEU A 30 -16.72 12.83 4.32
N SER A 31 -18.07 12.90 4.41
CA SER A 31 -18.76 13.33 5.63
C SER A 31 -18.43 12.42 6.85
N THR A 32 -18.08 11.17 6.60
CA THR A 32 -17.61 10.23 7.64
C THR A 32 -16.26 10.67 8.23
N LEU A 33 -15.48 11.46 7.49
CA LEU A 33 -14.17 11.99 7.87
C LEU A 33 -14.22 13.47 8.30
N ALA A 34 -15.40 14.03 8.62
CA ALA A 34 -15.61 15.45 8.87
C ALA A 34 -14.66 16.03 9.94
N ASP A 35 -14.40 15.28 11.01
CA ASP A 35 -13.51 15.69 12.11
C ASP A 35 -12.05 15.89 11.63
N PHE A 36 -11.67 15.24 10.54
CA PHE A 36 -10.34 15.29 9.93
C PHE A 36 -10.28 16.14 8.67
N ARG A 37 -11.33 16.97 8.39
CA ARG A 37 -11.37 17.80 7.17
C ARG A 37 -10.08 18.59 6.93
N LYS A 38 -9.43 19.06 7.97
CA LYS A 38 -8.18 19.83 7.90
C LYS A 38 -6.93 18.96 7.76
N ASP A 39 -7.06 17.67 7.91
CA ASP A 39 -5.95 16.70 7.94
C ASP A 39 -5.88 15.85 6.68
N PHE A 40 -6.76 16.05 5.67
CA PHE A 40 -6.69 15.34 4.40
C PHE A 40 -6.93 16.23 3.18
N THR A 41 -6.43 15.79 2.05
CA THR A 41 -6.68 16.33 0.71
C THR A 41 -7.28 15.24 -0.17
N VAL A 42 -8.36 15.55 -0.88
CA VAL A 42 -8.97 14.70 -1.90
C VAL A 42 -8.48 15.14 -3.27
N PHE A 43 -8.26 14.17 -4.15
CA PHE A 43 -7.80 14.42 -5.51
C PHE A 43 -8.81 13.84 -6.49
N SER A 44 -9.18 14.61 -7.52
CA SER A 44 -9.89 14.12 -8.70
C SER A 44 -9.09 14.41 -9.96
N GLY A 45 -9.32 13.65 -11.03
CA GLY A 45 -8.58 13.75 -12.28
C GLY A 45 -7.16 13.22 -12.19
N LEU A 46 -6.88 12.26 -11.30
CA LEU A 46 -5.62 11.50 -11.27
C LEU A 46 -5.82 10.11 -11.85
N SER A 47 -4.82 9.63 -12.60
CA SER A 47 -4.76 8.24 -13.09
C SER A 47 -3.30 7.82 -13.36
N HIS A 48 -3.12 6.60 -13.83
CA HIS A 48 -1.85 6.14 -14.41
C HIS A 48 -1.97 6.14 -15.94
N PRO A 49 -1.47 7.17 -16.66
CA PRO A 49 -1.63 7.28 -18.10
C PRO A 49 -1.09 6.07 -18.86
N GLY A 50 -1.95 5.45 -19.68
CA GLY A 50 -1.61 4.27 -20.46
C GLY A 50 -1.61 2.95 -19.69
N VAL A 51 -2.02 2.95 -18.41
CA VAL A 51 -2.33 1.74 -17.66
C VAL A 51 -3.78 1.39 -17.90
N SER A 52 -4.02 0.22 -18.45
CA SER A 52 -5.34 -0.37 -18.68
C SER A 52 -5.27 -1.86 -18.36
N GLY A 53 -6.39 -2.48 -18.05
CA GLY A 53 -6.34 -3.89 -17.72
C GLY A 53 -7.40 -4.33 -16.72
N ALA A 54 -8.52 -3.60 -16.62
CA ALA A 54 -9.58 -3.90 -15.67
C ALA A 54 -9.02 -4.16 -14.25
N HIS A 55 -9.47 -5.24 -13.61
CA HIS A 55 -9.02 -5.59 -12.25
C HIS A 55 -7.52 -5.92 -12.14
N SER A 56 -6.83 -6.28 -13.25
CA SER A 56 -5.38 -6.57 -13.20
C SER A 56 -4.52 -5.33 -12.96
N THR A 57 -5.10 -4.14 -13.08
CA THR A 57 -4.41 -2.87 -12.81
C THR A 57 -4.15 -2.62 -11.32
N ASP A 58 -4.72 -3.44 -10.43
CA ASP A 58 -4.37 -3.44 -9.00
C ASP A 58 -2.87 -3.68 -8.75
N ASN A 59 -2.24 -4.54 -9.58
CA ASN A 59 -0.80 -4.76 -9.55
C ASN A 59 0.02 -3.55 -10.00
N CYS A 60 -0.61 -2.59 -10.67
CA CYS A 60 0.04 -1.40 -11.22
C CYS A 60 -0.19 -0.14 -10.37
N PHE A 61 -0.98 -0.22 -9.30
CA PHE A 61 -1.34 0.94 -8.50
C PHE A 61 -0.12 1.69 -7.96
N LEU A 62 0.89 0.99 -7.46
CA LEU A 62 2.11 1.61 -6.93
C LEU A 62 3.29 1.59 -7.90
N THR A 63 3.12 1.08 -9.12
CA THR A 63 4.21 0.96 -10.10
C THR A 63 3.97 1.73 -11.38
N ALA A 64 2.70 2.04 -11.71
CA ALA A 64 2.27 2.59 -13.00
C ALA A 64 2.76 1.80 -14.22
N ALA A 65 3.09 0.52 -14.06
CA ALA A 65 3.55 -0.33 -15.15
C ALA A 65 2.42 -0.58 -16.15
N ARG A 66 2.74 -0.48 -17.46
CA ARG A 66 1.76 -0.66 -18.54
C ARG A 66 1.67 -2.11 -18.97
N GLY A 67 0.52 -2.49 -19.50
CA GLY A 67 0.33 -3.80 -20.12
C GLY A 67 -0.04 -4.92 -19.15
N ALA A 68 -0.73 -4.65 -18.06
CA ALA A 68 -1.14 -5.61 -17.03
C ALA A 68 -1.90 -6.85 -17.58
N PHE A 69 -2.49 -6.78 -18.75
CA PHE A 69 -3.14 -7.92 -19.44
C PHE A 69 -2.22 -8.76 -20.30
N SER A 70 -1.03 -8.25 -20.63
CA SER A 70 -0.14 -8.97 -21.52
C SER A 70 0.44 -10.21 -20.87
N ALA A 71 0.51 -11.32 -21.60
CA ALA A 71 1.23 -12.51 -21.15
C ALA A 71 2.74 -12.24 -20.93
N SER A 72 3.27 -11.20 -21.56
CA SER A 72 4.65 -10.72 -21.40
C SER A 72 4.77 -9.60 -20.35
N PHE A 73 3.72 -9.32 -19.56
CA PHE A 73 3.74 -8.27 -18.56
C PHE A 73 4.88 -8.46 -17.57
N ARG A 74 5.67 -7.43 -17.41
CA ARG A 74 6.67 -7.32 -16.35
C ARG A 74 6.37 -6.08 -15.55
N ASN A 75 6.19 -6.24 -14.26
CA ASN A 75 6.01 -5.11 -13.37
C ASN A 75 7.34 -4.38 -13.12
N SER A 76 7.27 -3.22 -12.51
CA SER A 76 8.41 -2.42 -12.09
C SER A 76 8.42 -2.25 -10.57
N ILE A 77 9.43 -1.54 -10.06
CA ILE A 77 9.52 -1.27 -8.63
C ILE A 77 8.32 -0.45 -8.16
N SER A 78 7.70 -0.87 -7.05
CA SER A 78 6.61 -0.13 -6.41
C SER A 78 7.12 1.02 -5.55
N LEU A 79 6.25 2.00 -5.30
CA LEU A 79 6.55 3.21 -4.52
C LEU A 79 7.17 2.90 -3.15
N ASP A 80 6.59 1.95 -2.41
CA ASP A 80 7.07 1.52 -1.10
C ASP A 80 8.47 0.90 -1.15
N GLN A 81 8.73 0.04 -2.15
CA GLN A 81 10.04 -0.58 -2.34
C GLN A 81 11.07 0.42 -2.87
N PHE A 82 10.65 1.36 -3.70
CA PHE A 82 11.52 2.44 -4.14
C PHE A 82 11.95 3.31 -2.96
N ALA A 83 11.00 3.74 -2.09
CA ALA A 83 11.31 4.48 -0.88
C ALA A 83 12.23 3.68 0.06
N ALA A 84 11.90 2.41 0.33
CA ALA A 84 12.69 1.53 1.18
C ALA A 84 14.13 1.31 0.67
N SER A 85 14.34 1.35 -0.66
CA SER A 85 15.68 1.17 -1.25
C SER A 85 16.55 2.44 -1.21
N ARG A 86 15.97 3.60 -0.92
CA ARG A 86 16.67 4.90 -0.93
C ARG A 86 17.00 5.43 0.46
N LEU A 87 16.40 4.86 1.49
CA LEU A 87 16.59 5.26 2.87
C LEU A 87 17.43 4.23 3.64
N PRO A 88 18.23 4.65 4.63
CA PRO A 88 18.88 3.74 5.55
C PRO A 88 17.84 2.89 6.27
N GLN A 89 18.12 1.59 6.44
CA GLN A 89 17.23 0.72 7.19
C GLN A 89 17.49 0.89 8.71
N GLU A 90 16.77 1.81 9.33
CA GLU A 90 16.85 2.09 10.77
C GLU A 90 15.84 1.27 11.58
N THR A 91 14.91 0.58 10.91
CA THR A 91 13.84 -0.22 11.51
C THR A 91 14.04 -1.71 11.23
N ARG A 92 13.39 -2.57 12.03
CA ARG A 92 13.47 -4.03 11.86
C ARG A 92 13.02 -4.50 10.49
N PHE A 93 11.97 -3.87 9.95
CA PHE A 93 11.44 -4.16 8.62
C PHE A 93 11.56 -2.91 7.75
N SER A 94 12.21 -3.03 6.60
CA SER A 94 12.31 -1.93 5.63
C SER A 94 10.93 -1.50 5.10
N SER A 95 10.01 -2.45 4.99
CA SER A 95 8.59 -2.26 4.71
C SER A 95 7.79 -3.46 5.20
N LEU A 96 6.48 -3.28 5.40
CA LEU A 96 5.51 -4.35 5.66
C LEU A 96 4.45 -4.35 4.57
N ASN A 97 4.25 -5.52 3.96
CA ASN A 97 3.23 -5.72 2.94
C ASN A 97 2.08 -6.48 3.58
N LEU A 98 0.93 -5.85 3.68
CA LEU A 98 -0.26 -6.36 4.34
C LEU A 98 -1.40 -6.56 3.35
N GLY A 99 -2.36 -7.40 3.72
CA GLY A 99 -3.52 -7.64 2.90
C GLY A 99 -4.76 -8.05 3.68
N VAL A 100 -5.92 -7.90 3.04
CA VAL A 100 -7.22 -8.39 3.53
C VAL A 100 -7.83 -9.25 2.45
N ASN A 101 -8.17 -10.50 2.77
CA ASN A 101 -8.75 -11.49 1.84
C ASN A 101 -7.94 -11.73 0.55
N ILE A 102 -6.66 -11.44 0.56
CA ILE A 102 -5.81 -11.52 -0.63
C ILE A 102 -5.54 -12.96 -1.08
N ARG A 103 -5.29 -13.10 -2.37
CA ARG A 103 -4.66 -14.29 -2.94
C ARG A 103 -3.14 -14.11 -2.93
N LYS A 104 -2.48 -14.72 -1.95
CA LYS A 104 -1.07 -14.50 -1.58
C LYS A 104 -0.06 -14.60 -2.73
N ASP A 105 -0.29 -15.51 -3.69
CA ASP A 105 0.68 -15.82 -4.73
C ASP A 105 0.54 -14.92 -5.97
N VAL A 106 -0.49 -14.07 -6.03
CA VAL A 106 -0.90 -13.39 -7.25
C VAL A 106 -1.13 -11.90 -7.05
N ARG A 107 -1.41 -11.44 -5.83
CA ARG A 107 -1.79 -10.06 -5.55
C ARG A 107 -1.00 -9.46 -4.39
N SER A 108 -0.41 -8.32 -4.66
CA SER A 108 0.23 -7.45 -3.69
C SER A 108 0.41 -6.06 -4.31
N LEU A 109 0.50 -5.04 -3.49
CA LEU A 109 0.89 -3.70 -3.93
C LEU A 109 2.40 -3.56 -4.14
N SER A 110 3.19 -4.47 -3.56
CA SER A 110 4.64 -4.35 -3.43
C SER A 110 5.39 -5.24 -4.42
N TRP A 111 6.29 -4.62 -5.18
CA TRP A 111 7.06 -5.24 -6.24
C TRP A 111 8.51 -4.81 -6.21
N THR A 112 9.43 -5.75 -6.42
CA THR A 112 10.85 -5.44 -6.52
C THR A 112 11.17 -4.69 -7.82
N ARG A 113 12.40 -4.16 -7.93
CA ARG A 113 12.93 -3.52 -9.14
C ARG A 113 12.86 -4.43 -10.37
N ASP A 114 13.01 -5.73 -10.17
CA ASP A 114 13.00 -6.73 -11.25
C ASP A 114 11.58 -7.25 -11.57
N GLY A 115 10.55 -6.62 -10.99
CA GLY A 115 9.16 -6.99 -11.22
C GLY A 115 8.73 -8.28 -10.53
N VAL A 116 9.39 -8.64 -9.42
CA VAL A 116 8.98 -9.78 -8.59
C VAL A 116 7.99 -9.32 -7.54
N LEU A 117 6.86 -9.99 -7.45
CA LEU A 117 5.82 -9.75 -6.45
C LEU A 117 6.35 -10.09 -5.05
N LEU A 118 6.18 -9.17 -4.11
CA LEU A 118 6.45 -9.39 -2.69
C LEU A 118 5.15 -9.80 -1.99
N PRO A 119 5.07 -11.02 -1.42
CA PRO A 119 3.84 -11.50 -0.80
C PRO A 119 3.40 -10.62 0.36
N ALA A 120 2.09 -10.40 0.48
CA ALA A 120 1.52 -9.68 1.61
C ALA A 120 1.08 -10.64 2.72
N GLU A 121 1.14 -10.18 3.98
CA GLU A 121 0.65 -10.90 5.15
C GLU A 121 -0.81 -10.51 5.41
N ASP A 122 -1.71 -11.49 5.43
CA ASP A 122 -3.15 -11.31 5.65
C ASP A 122 -3.65 -11.89 6.98
N ASN A 123 -2.73 -12.29 7.85
CA ASN A 123 -3.06 -12.85 9.16
C ASN A 123 -2.46 -11.99 10.29
N ALA A 124 -3.31 -11.26 10.98
CA ALA A 124 -2.89 -10.33 12.04
C ALA A 124 -2.18 -11.03 13.21
N THR A 125 -2.60 -12.23 13.59
CA THR A 125 -1.94 -13.00 14.67
C THR A 125 -0.53 -13.40 14.27
N ARG A 126 -0.34 -13.83 13.02
CA ARG A 126 0.98 -14.17 12.48
C ARG A 126 1.86 -12.94 12.34
N LEU A 127 1.30 -11.80 11.88
CA LEU A 127 1.99 -10.52 11.82
C LEU A 127 2.43 -10.07 13.21
N TYR A 128 1.54 -10.13 14.22
CA TYR A 128 1.88 -9.83 15.60
C TYR A 128 3.05 -10.68 16.11
N GLY A 129 3.05 -11.98 15.82
CA GLY A 129 4.15 -12.86 16.17
C GLY A 129 5.48 -12.45 15.53
N LYS A 130 5.45 -12.03 14.25
CA LYS A 130 6.65 -11.52 13.55
C LYS A 130 7.17 -10.24 14.18
N LEU A 131 6.29 -9.31 14.54
CA LEU A 131 6.65 -8.00 15.07
C LEU A 131 7.14 -8.07 16.53
N PHE A 132 6.46 -8.82 17.40
CA PHE A 132 6.52 -8.65 18.85
C PHE A 132 6.91 -9.88 19.65
N LEU A 133 6.68 -11.10 19.14
CA LEU A 133 7.04 -12.29 19.90
C LEU A 133 8.50 -12.65 19.65
N GLN A 134 9.29 -12.57 20.73
CA GLN A 134 10.68 -13.02 20.71
C GLN A 134 10.70 -14.54 20.68
N GLY A 135 11.42 -15.14 19.74
CA GLY A 135 11.74 -16.55 19.75
C GLY A 135 12.64 -16.94 20.92
N ASP A 136 12.60 -18.20 21.32
CA ASP A 136 13.62 -18.73 22.23
C ASP A 136 15.01 -18.75 21.54
N ALA A 137 16.06 -18.98 22.31
CA ALA A 137 17.44 -19.00 21.80
C ALA A 137 17.61 -19.98 20.64
N LYS A 138 16.92 -21.14 20.69
CA LYS A 138 16.95 -22.16 19.62
C LYS A 138 16.22 -21.71 18.36
N ALA A 139 15.11 -20.97 18.49
CA ALA A 139 14.39 -20.40 17.36
C ALA A 139 15.21 -19.27 16.70
N THR A 140 15.80 -18.39 17.50
CA THR A 140 16.70 -17.33 17.02
C THR A 140 17.90 -17.94 16.28
N GLN A 141 18.54 -18.96 16.83
CA GLN A 141 19.65 -19.63 16.17
C GLN A 141 19.25 -20.29 14.84
N ARG A 142 18.08 -20.94 14.78
CA ARG A 142 17.57 -21.49 13.52
C ARG A 142 17.30 -20.41 12.47
N GLN A 143 16.81 -19.23 12.89
CA GLN A 143 16.57 -18.11 11.99
C GLN A 143 17.88 -17.52 11.47
N LEU A 144 18.87 -17.32 12.33
CA LEU A 144 20.21 -16.89 11.93
C LEU A 144 20.81 -17.85 10.90
N GLN A 145 20.76 -19.16 11.17
CA GLN A 145 21.24 -20.17 10.23
C GLN A 145 20.55 -20.12 8.86
N ARG A 146 19.22 -19.85 8.82
CA ARG A 146 18.50 -19.67 7.55
C ARG A 146 18.98 -18.43 6.79
N LEU A 147 19.26 -17.33 7.50
CA LEU A 147 19.80 -16.10 6.88
C LEU A 147 21.22 -16.33 6.34
N ASP A 148 22.08 -17.00 7.11
CA ASP A 148 23.45 -17.36 6.71
C ASP A 148 23.44 -18.30 5.47
N ASN A 149 22.57 -19.30 5.44
CA ASN A 149 22.43 -20.21 4.28
C ASN A 149 21.96 -19.45 3.01
N ARG A 150 21.05 -18.49 3.15
CA ARG A 150 20.63 -17.63 2.02
C ARG A 150 21.78 -16.77 1.51
N GLY A 151 22.57 -16.19 2.41
CA GLY A 151 23.78 -15.43 2.06
C GLY A 151 24.77 -16.29 1.26
N SER A 152 25.05 -17.51 1.73
CA SER A 152 25.96 -18.45 1.03
C SER A 152 25.50 -18.83 -0.38
N ILE A 153 24.19 -18.96 -0.61
CA ILE A 153 23.64 -19.19 -1.95
C ILE A 153 23.88 -17.97 -2.85
N LEU A 154 23.70 -16.76 -2.35
CA LEU A 154 23.94 -15.53 -3.10
C LEU A 154 25.40 -15.36 -3.46
N ASP A 155 26.33 -15.63 -2.54
CA ASP A 155 27.80 -15.62 -2.79
C ASP A 155 28.18 -16.56 -3.95
N THR A 156 27.57 -17.74 -3.99
CA THR A 156 27.77 -18.71 -5.07
C THR A 156 27.26 -18.16 -6.40
N LEU A 157 26.05 -17.58 -6.41
CA LEU A 157 25.46 -16.95 -7.61
C LEU A 157 26.31 -15.79 -8.13
N VAL A 158 26.82 -14.93 -7.25
CA VAL A 158 27.73 -13.83 -7.61
C VAL A 158 29.00 -14.37 -8.29
N THR A 159 29.56 -15.42 -7.75
CA THR A 159 30.79 -16.04 -8.27
C THR A 159 30.57 -16.64 -9.65
N GLU A 160 29.49 -17.41 -9.83
CA GLU A 160 29.12 -18.01 -11.11
C GLU A 160 28.82 -16.93 -12.18
N THR A 161 28.09 -15.91 -11.76
CA THR A 161 27.68 -14.79 -12.64
C THR A 161 28.91 -13.98 -13.13
N ARG A 162 29.89 -13.74 -12.26
CA ARG A 162 31.14 -13.07 -12.66
C ARG A 162 31.94 -13.90 -13.70
N ARG A 163 31.95 -15.21 -13.57
CA ARG A 163 32.59 -16.11 -14.57
C ARG A 163 31.90 -16.03 -15.93
N LEU A 164 30.59 -15.84 -15.94
CA LEU A 164 29.82 -15.74 -17.20
C LEU A 164 30.09 -14.42 -17.94
N ARG A 165 30.36 -13.33 -17.21
CA ARG A 165 30.51 -11.97 -17.77
C ARG A 165 31.48 -11.88 -18.94
N GLY A 166 32.60 -12.60 -18.88
CA GLY A 166 33.61 -12.62 -19.95
C GLY A 166 33.21 -13.41 -21.22
N ARG A 167 32.04 -14.07 -21.21
CA ARG A 167 31.59 -14.98 -22.29
C ARG A 167 30.33 -14.51 -23.01
N ILE A 168 29.80 -13.32 -22.65
CA ILE A 168 28.52 -12.81 -23.16
C ILE A 168 28.68 -11.47 -23.88
N SER A 169 27.67 -11.08 -24.66
CA SER A 169 27.65 -9.82 -25.39
C SER A 169 27.62 -8.59 -24.45
N LYS A 170 28.02 -7.41 -24.96
CA LYS A 170 27.97 -6.17 -24.16
C LYS A 170 26.57 -5.81 -23.66
N SER A 171 25.51 -6.11 -24.44
CA SER A 171 24.14 -5.89 -24.03
C SER A 171 23.75 -6.81 -22.88
N ASP A 172 24.21 -8.06 -22.92
CA ASP A 172 23.94 -9.03 -21.86
C ASP A 172 24.79 -8.76 -20.61
N GLN A 173 25.99 -8.18 -20.77
CA GLN A 173 26.79 -7.71 -19.63
C GLN A 173 26.04 -6.63 -18.82
N SER A 174 25.35 -5.69 -19.49
CA SER A 174 24.55 -4.68 -18.80
C SER A 174 23.42 -5.32 -17.98
N ARG A 175 22.72 -6.33 -18.53
CA ARG A 175 21.70 -7.09 -17.80
C ARG A 175 22.28 -7.86 -16.63
N LEU A 176 23.47 -8.43 -16.83
CA LEU A 176 24.18 -9.16 -15.79
C LEU A 176 24.62 -8.23 -14.65
N ASP A 177 25.07 -7.02 -14.96
CA ASP A 177 25.43 -6.02 -13.95
C ASP A 177 24.22 -5.54 -13.16
N GLN A 178 23.05 -5.40 -13.80
CA GLN A 178 21.76 -5.16 -13.09
C GLN A 178 21.42 -6.32 -12.15
N TYR A 179 21.54 -7.56 -12.61
CA TYR A 179 21.30 -8.75 -11.79
C TYR A 179 22.25 -8.80 -10.58
N LEU A 180 23.56 -8.54 -10.78
CA LEU A 180 24.54 -8.46 -9.70
C LEU A 180 24.21 -7.36 -8.68
N THR A 181 23.69 -6.23 -9.15
CA THR A 181 23.23 -5.15 -8.27
C THR A 181 22.05 -5.60 -7.40
N SER A 182 21.07 -6.28 -8.02
CA SER A 182 19.93 -6.85 -7.27
C SER A 182 20.37 -7.88 -6.22
N ILE A 183 21.35 -8.72 -6.54
CA ILE A 183 21.91 -9.67 -5.55
C ILE A 183 22.54 -8.92 -4.37
N ARG A 184 23.33 -7.88 -4.60
CA ARG A 184 23.94 -7.08 -3.53
C ARG A 184 22.90 -6.41 -2.63
N GLU A 185 21.81 -5.91 -3.22
CA GLU A 185 20.69 -5.36 -2.44
C GLU A 185 20.05 -6.42 -1.53
N VAL A 186 19.92 -7.66 -2.01
CA VAL A 186 19.40 -8.77 -1.21
C VAL A 186 20.39 -9.18 -0.10
N GLU A 187 21.69 -9.23 -0.40
CA GLU A 187 22.74 -9.51 0.60
C GLU A 187 22.71 -8.50 1.74
N GLU A 188 22.63 -7.20 1.42
CA GLU A 188 22.56 -6.16 2.44
C GLU A 188 21.28 -6.29 3.29
N ARG A 189 20.12 -6.57 2.67
CA ARG A 189 18.88 -6.84 3.41
C ARG A 189 19.00 -8.04 4.34
N LEU A 190 19.67 -9.12 3.92
CA LEU A 190 19.91 -10.30 4.77
C LEU A 190 20.84 -9.96 5.95
N ARG A 191 21.89 -9.18 5.72
CA ARG A 191 22.80 -8.71 6.75
C ARG A 191 22.05 -7.89 7.80
N VAL A 192 21.28 -6.90 7.37
CA VAL A 192 20.47 -6.07 8.27
C VAL A 192 19.43 -6.91 9.01
N ALA A 193 18.75 -7.83 8.34
CA ALA A 193 17.78 -8.73 8.97
C ALA A 193 18.45 -9.59 10.07
N ARG A 194 19.69 -10.04 9.84
CA ARG A 194 20.47 -10.80 10.83
C ARG A 194 20.78 -9.96 12.08
N ASP A 195 21.23 -8.72 11.88
CA ASP A 195 21.53 -7.80 12.99
C ASP A 195 20.28 -7.50 13.84
N TRP A 196 19.12 -7.34 13.17
CA TRP A 196 17.84 -7.14 13.86
C TRP A 196 17.32 -8.38 14.56
N GLU A 197 17.64 -9.60 14.09
CA GLU A 197 17.26 -10.84 14.80
C GLU A 197 17.94 -10.97 16.16
N LEU A 198 19.12 -10.39 16.32
CA LEU A 198 19.85 -10.34 17.58
C LEU A 198 19.34 -9.26 18.56
N ARG A 199 18.54 -8.31 18.08
CA ARG A 199 17.96 -7.25 18.94
C ARG A 199 16.63 -7.71 19.54
N PRO A 200 16.31 -7.31 20.79
CA PRO A 200 15.00 -7.60 21.36
C PRO A 200 13.89 -6.96 20.54
N LYS A 201 12.77 -7.66 20.43
CA LYS A 201 11.55 -7.13 19.81
C LYS A 201 10.84 -6.18 20.78
N PRO A 202 10.16 -5.13 20.28
CA PRO A 202 9.36 -4.25 21.13
C PRO A 202 8.24 -5.06 21.80
N LYS A 203 7.81 -4.59 22.97
CA LYS A 203 6.73 -5.21 23.76
C LYS A 203 5.51 -4.27 23.72
N PRO A 204 4.54 -4.51 22.86
CA PRO A 204 3.32 -3.69 22.83
C PRO A 204 2.47 -3.96 24.07
N VAL A 205 1.66 -2.97 24.44
CA VAL A 205 0.70 -3.10 25.54
C VAL A 205 -0.47 -4.02 25.15
N GLN A 206 -0.84 -4.03 23.89
CA GLN A 206 -1.96 -4.80 23.37
C GLN A 206 -1.60 -6.31 23.30
N PRO A 207 -2.49 -7.20 23.71
CA PRO A 207 -2.28 -8.63 23.56
C PRO A 207 -2.34 -9.08 22.10
N PRO A 208 -1.85 -10.29 21.77
CA PRO A 208 -2.01 -10.86 20.45
C PRO A 208 -3.47 -10.87 19.99
N PRO A 209 -3.78 -10.41 18.78
CA PRO A 209 -5.13 -10.45 18.26
C PRO A 209 -5.59 -11.89 18.03
N LYS A 210 -6.89 -12.14 18.23
CA LYS A 210 -7.48 -13.43 17.86
C LYS A 210 -7.54 -13.55 16.34
N PRO A 211 -7.25 -14.74 15.78
CA PRO A 211 -7.31 -14.94 14.34
C PRO A 211 -8.75 -14.83 13.82
N ILE A 212 -8.94 -14.10 12.72
CA ILE A 212 -10.20 -14.06 11.99
C ILE A 212 -9.98 -14.82 10.68
N ASN A 213 -10.47 -16.06 10.61
CA ASN A 213 -10.31 -16.94 9.46
C ASN A 213 -11.46 -16.84 8.45
N ASP A 214 -12.62 -16.31 8.87
CA ASP A 214 -13.78 -16.15 8.01
C ASP A 214 -13.65 -14.92 7.10
N ASN A 215 -13.65 -15.13 5.79
CA ASN A 215 -13.56 -14.06 4.80
C ASN A 215 -14.83 -13.18 4.72
N LYS A 216 -15.95 -13.66 5.26
CA LYS A 216 -17.18 -12.85 5.37
C LYS A 216 -17.05 -11.72 6.39
N ARG A 217 -16.17 -11.86 7.38
CA ARG A 217 -15.85 -10.82 8.36
C ARG A 217 -14.81 -9.82 7.80
N PHE A 218 -15.08 -9.32 6.60
CA PHE A 218 -14.15 -8.53 5.81
C PHE A 218 -13.72 -7.23 6.52
N PHE A 219 -14.67 -6.44 7.02
CA PHE A 219 -14.36 -5.17 7.69
C PHE A 219 -13.68 -5.35 9.03
N GLU A 220 -13.98 -6.41 9.77
CA GLU A 220 -13.24 -6.72 11.00
C GLU A 220 -11.78 -7.09 10.71
N LYS A 221 -11.53 -7.84 9.63
CA LYS A 221 -10.15 -8.11 9.17
C LYS A 221 -9.46 -6.82 8.75
N PHE A 222 -10.17 -5.93 8.05
CA PHE A 222 -9.62 -4.66 7.62
C PHE A 222 -9.25 -3.79 8.82
N ASP A 223 -10.17 -3.57 9.76
CA ASP A 223 -9.92 -2.83 11.01
C ASP A 223 -8.71 -3.43 11.77
N LEU A 224 -8.64 -4.74 11.87
CA LEU A 224 -7.55 -5.43 12.56
C LEU A 224 -6.19 -5.24 11.88
N MET A 225 -6.14 -5.28 10.53
CA MET A 225 -4.90 -5.05 9.80
C MET A 225 -4.46 -3.58 9.86
N LEU A 226 -5.40 -2.62 9.90
CA LEU A 226 -5.10 -1.21 10.16
C LEU A 226 -4.52 -1.00 11.56
N ALA A 227 -5.11 -1.64 12.59
CA ALA A 227 -4.57 -1.61 13.95
C ALA A 227 -3.15 -2.20 14.03
N MET A 228 -2.86 -3.25 13.28
CA MET A 228 -1.52 -3.84 13.20
C MET A 228 -0.52 -2.91 12.48
N ALA A 229 -0.94 -2.20 11.44
CA ALA A 229 -0.11 -1.20 10.77
C ALA A 229 0.23 -0.03 11.72
N GLN A 230 -0.76 0.48 12.44
CA GLN A 230 -0.56 1.50 13.47
C GLN A 230 0.42 1.04 14.55
N LEU A 231 0.22 -0.16 15.09
CA LEU A 231 1.09 -0.71 16.13
C LEU A 231 2.54 -0.88 15.65
N ALA A 232 2.74 -1.20 14.36
CA ALA A 232 4.06 -1.26 13.75
C ALA A 232 4.73 0.13 13.67
N PHE A 233 3.98 1.21 13.45
CA PHE A 233 4.49 2.59 13.53
C PHE A 233 4.76 3.01 14.96
N GLU A 234 3.84 2.81 15.89
CA GLU A 234 4.01 3.15 17.32
C GLU A 234 5.26 2.53 17.95
N THR A 235 5.71 1.40 17.42
CA THR A 235 6.88 0.66 17.91
C THR A 235 8.12 0.85 17.04
N ASP A 236 8.07 1.74 16.06
CA ASP A 236 9.11 1.95 15.03
C ASP A 236 9.63 0.63 14.43
N SER A 237 8.74 -0.36 14.30
CA SER A 237 9.07 -1.64 13.70
C SER A 237 9.28 -1.51 12.19
N THR A 238 8.60 -0.57 11.56
CA THR A 238 8.76 -0.12 10.17
C THR A 238 8.22 1.29 10.01
N ARG A 239 8.66 1.99 8.96
CA ARG A 239 8.14 3.32 8.57
C ARG A 239 7.35 3.28 7.27
N ILE A 240 7.23 2.10 6.63
CA ILE A 240 6.53 1.92 5.36
C ILE A 240 5.62 0.70 5.46
N VAL A 241 4.32 0.91 5.23
CA VAL A 241 3.31 -0.15 5.19
C VAL A 241 2.47 0.01 3.93
N THR A 242 2.26 -1.08 3.20
CA THR A 242 1.23 -1.20 2.17
C THR A 242 0.14 -2.14 2.67
N LEU A 243 -1.11 -1.82 2.38
CA LEU A 243 -2.26 -2.65 2.72
C LEU A 243 -3.18 -2.79 1.49
N MET A 244 -3.16 -3.97 0.88
CA MET A 244 -4.08 -4.30 -0.21
C MET A 244 -5.38 -4.86 0.36
N VAL A 245 -6.47 -4.17 0.09
CA VAL A 245 -7.82 -4.61 0.44
C VAL A 245 -8.43 -5.31 -0.77
N ASP A 246 -8.37 -6.67 -0.79
CA ASP A 246 -8.81 -7.44 -1.96
C ASP A 246 -10.32 -7.67 -1.93
N ALA A 247 -11.07 -6.62 -2.24
CA ALA A 247 -12.52 -6.68 -2.39
C ALA A 247 -12.95 -7.62 -3.53
N PHE A 248 -12.13 -7.76 -4.59
CA PHE A 248 -12.39 -8.66 -5.71
C PHE A 248 -12.54 -10.14 -5.28
N ARG A 249 -11.80 -10.57 -4.25
CA ARG A 249 -11.84 -11.95 -3.73
C ARG A 249 -12.77 -12.12 -2.54
N THR A 250 -13.38 -11.03 -2.08
CA THR A 250 -14.27 -11.07 -0.93
C THR A 250 -15.61 -11.70 -1.33
N PRO A 251 -16.02 -12.80 -0.65
CA PRO A 251 -17.32 -13.44 -0.87
C PRO A 251 -18.45 -12.52 -0.42
N VAL A 252 -19.66 -13.03 -0.26
CA VAL A 252 -20.69 -12.33 0.52
C VAL A 252 -20.14 -11.99 1.92
N PHE A 253 -20.36 -10.78 2.41
CA PHE A 253 -19.70 -10.27 3.61
C PHE A 253 -20.65 -9.47 4.49
N GLN A 254 -20.27 -9.29 5.74
CA GLN A 254 -21.06 -8.57 6.74
C GLN A 254 -20.92 -7.05 6.53
N LEU A 255 -22.07 -6.37 6.47
CA LEU A 255 -22.21 -4.91 6.49
C LEU A 255 -22.70 -4.52 7.90
N GLY A 256 -21.76 -4.26 8.83
CA GLY A 256 -22.12 -4.03 10.24
C GLY A 256 -22.60 -5.31 10.95
N ASP A 257 -23.37 -5.14 12.05
CA ASP A 257 -23.61 -6.25 13.00
C ASP A 257 -24.67 -7.28 12.54
N GLN A 258 -25.56 -6.95 11.64
CA GLN A 258 -26.71 -7.81 11.30
C GLN A 258 -26.98 -7.99 9.80
N GLU A 259 -26.39 -7.20 8.96
CA GLU A 259 -26.62 -7.28 7.50
C GLU A 259 -25.47 -8.00 6.81
N THR A 260 -25.82 -8.93 5.92
CA THR A 260 -24.86 -9.60 5.02
C THR A 260 -25.23 -9.26 3.60
N THR A 261 -24.24 -9.00 2.74
CA THR A 261 -24.50 -8.73 1.33
C THR A 261 -25.13 -9.94 0.64
N THR A 262 -25.96 -9.70 -0.36
CA THR A 262 -26.64 -10.76 -1.12
C THR A 262 -25.71 -11.40 -2.16
N GLU A 263 -24.66 -10.67 -2.58
CA GLU A 263 -23.70 -11.10 -3.57
C GLU A 263 -22.25 -10.82 -3.09
N PRO A 264 -21.24 -11.51 -3.69
CA PRO A 264 -19.84 -11.19 -3.47
C PRO A 264 -19.52 -9.73 -3.86
N TYR A 265 -18.50 -9.14 -3.24
CA TYR A 265 -18.16 -7.73 -3.44
C TYR A 265 -17.92 -7.39 -4.92
N HIS A 266 -17.21 -8.26 -5.64
CA HIS A 266 -16.97 -8.10 -7.07
C HIS A 266 -18.29 -8.02 -7.87
N SER A 267 -19.29 -8.86 -7.54
CA SER A 267 -20.60 -8.82 -8.21
C SER A 267 -21.38 -7.54 -7.89
N LEU A 268 -21.21 -6.98 -6.69
CA LEU A 268 -21.80 -5.69 -6.32
C LEU A 268 -21.14 -4.54 -7.10
N SER A 269 -19.83 -4.58 -7.33
CA SER A 269 -19.14 -3.53 -8.10
C SER A 269 -19.57 -3.47 -9.57
N HIS A 270 -20.04 -4.61 -10.13
CA HIS A 270 -20.72 -4.67 -11.44
C HIS A 270 -22.22 -4.51 -11.28
N HIS A 271 -22.62 -3.34 -10.74
CA HIS A 271 -24.01 -3.08 -10.33
C HIS A 271 -25.00 -2.93 -11.50
N GLY A 272 -24.55 -2.55 -12.69
CA GLY A 272 -25.44 -2.37 -13.84
C GLY A 272 -26.64 -1.46 -13.55
N GLN A 273 -26.47 -0.47 -12.69
CA GLN A 273 -27.51 0.44 -12.18
C GLN A 273 -28.63 -0.25 -11.38
N ASN A 274 -28.41 -1.48 -10.90
CA ASN A 274 -29.37 -2.16 -10.01
C ASN A 274 -29.42 -1.45 -8.65
N PRO A 275 -30.59 -0.94 -8.20
CA PRO A 275 -30.68 -0.15 -6.96
C PRO A 275 -30.23 -0.91 -5.70
N GLU A 276 -30.53 -2.22 -5.63
CA GLU A 276 -30.15 -3.02 -4.47
C GLU A 276 -28.63 -3.27 -4.40
N LYS A 277 -27.99 -3.53 -5.54
CA LYS A 277 -26.53 -3.62 -5.61
C LYS A 277 -25.88 -2.28 -5.23
N LEU A 278 -26.40 -1.17 -5.76
CA LEU A 278 -25.89 0.17 -5.42
C LEU A 278 -26.03 0.47 -3.94
N ARG A 279 -27.17 0.13 -3.31
CA ARG A 279 -27.37 0.31 -1.86
C ARG A 279 -26.34 -0.45 -1.04
N GLN A 280 -26.10 -1.72 -1.38
CA GLN A 280 -25.12 -2.55 -0.67
C GLN A 280 -23.69 -2.07 -0.92
N LEU A 281 -23.37 -1.67 -2.15
CA LEU A 281 -22.04 -1.13 -2.50
C LEU A 281 -21.78 0.20 -1.77
N GLU A 282 -22.77 1.10 -1.74
CA GLU A 282 -22.67 2.35 -0.98
C GLU A 282 -22.40 2.10 0.51
N ALA A 283 -23.11 1.14 1.11
CA ALA A 283 -22.90 0.77 2.50
C ALA A 283 -21.47 0.22 2.73
N ALA A 284 -20.98 -0.61 1.81
CA ALA A 284 -19.62 -1.14 1.86
C ALA A 284 -18.56 -0.02 1.73
N ASP A 285 -18.71 0.86 0.76
CA ASP A 285 -17.79 1.99 0.55
C ASP A 285 -17.77 2.92 1.76
N ARG A 286 -18.94 3.16 2.38
CA ARG A 286 -19.03 3.92 3.63
C ARG A 286 -18.29 3.23 4.78
N GLN A 287 -18.31 1.90 4.87
CA GLN A 287 -17.53 1.16 5.89
C GLN A 287 -16.02 1.31 5.68
N HIS A 288 -15.53 1.44 4.43
CA HIS A 288 -14.13 1.79 4.20
C HIS A 288 -13.78 3.15 4.80
N MET A 289 -14.66 4.15 4.65
CA MET A 289 -14.44 5.48 5.25
C MET A 289 -14.51 5.44 6.78
N VAL A 290 -15.39 4.61 7.35
CA VAL A 290 -15.46 4.40 8.80
C VAL A 290 -14.16 3.78 9.33
N ALA A 291 -13.62 2.77 8.64
CA ALA A 291 -12.34 2.17 9.01
C ALA A 291 -11.18 3.18 8.91
N LEU A 292 -11.17 3.99 7.85
CA LEU A 292 -10.19 5.06 7.68
C LEU A 292 -10.32 6.12 8.79
N CYS A 293 -11.55 6.53 9.14
CA CYS A 293 -11.81 7.48 10.23
C CYS A 293 -11.26 6.97 11.57
N LYS A 294 -11.53 5.70 11.91
CA LYS A 294 -10.98 5.06 13.12
C LYS A 294 -9.45 5.09 13.14
N LEU A 295 -8.82 4.79 12.01
CA LEU A 295 -7.36 4.85 11.87
C LEU A 295 -6.83 6.28 12.11
N LEU A 296 -7.43 7.30 11.47
CA LEU A 296 -7.01 8.69 11.64
C LEU A 296 -7.19 9.14 13.10
N HIS A 297 -8.29 8.80 13.75
CA HIS A 297 -8.50 9.04 15.19
C HIS A 297 -7.39 8.41 16.04
N SER A 298 -7.09 7.16 15.80
CA SER A 298 -6.05 6.43 16.53
C SER A 298 -4.68 7.07 16.35
N LEU A 299 -4.31 7.45 15.13
CA LEU A 299 -3.03 8.13 14.84
C LEU A 299 -2.98 9.54 15.46
N ALA A 300 -4.12 10.27 15.43
CA ALA A 300 -4.21 11.60 16.01
C ALA A 300 -4.14 11.61 17.54
N GLN A 301 -4.59 10.55 18.21
CA GLN A 301 -4.53 10.42 19.66
C GLN A 301 -3.16 10.02 20.20
N LYS A 302 -2.25 9.55 19.34
CA LYS A 302 -0.90 9.14 19.75
C LYS A 302 0.08 10.31 19.68
N PRO A 303 0.70 10.70 20.81
CA PRO A 303 1.76 11.69 20.80
C PRO A 303 3.07 11.11 20.30
N GLU A 304 3.76 11.86 19.47
CA GLU A 304 5.13 11.59 19.02
C GLU A 304 5.90 12.92 18.98
N ASN A 305 6.95 13.04 19.78
CA ASN A 305 7.79 14.25 19.85
C ASN A 305 7.02 15.59 20.00
N GLY A 306 5.92 15.56 20.76
CA GLY A 306 5.09 16.76 21.01
C GLY A 306 4.05 17.07 19.93
N GLN A 307 3.95 16.27 18.89
CA GLN A 307 2.94 16.33 17.83
C GLN A 307 2.10 15.06 17.81
N ARG A 308 1.11 14.96 16.92
CA ARG A 308 0.33 13.73 16.73
C ARG A 308 1.11 12.79 15.81
N LEU A 309 1.03 11.48 16.04
CA LEU A 309 1.61 10.50 15.11
C LEU A 309 1.06 10.67 13.68
N LEU A 310 -0.19 11.18 13.53
CA LEU A 310 -0.79 11.52 12.24
C LEU A 310 0.00 12.61 11.51
N ASP A 311 0.56 13.59 12.21
CA ASP A 311 1.31 14.69 11.59
C ASP A 311 2.60 14.19 10.92
N HIS A 312 3.14 13.06 11.41
CA HIS A 312 4.33 12.39 10.85
C HIS A 312 3.99 11.20 9.94
N THR A 313 2.70 10.82 9.82
CA THR A 313 2.28 9.63 9.07
C THR A 313 1.46 10.02 7.85
N MET A 314 2.04 9.91 6.66
CA MET A 314 1.27 9.98 5.40
C MET A 314 0.37 8.76 5.28
N VAL A 315 -0.94 8.96 5.14
CA VAL A 315 -1.93 7.91 4.89
C VAL A 315 -2.54 8.16 3.51
N LEU A 316 -2.12 7.37 2.53
CA LEU A 316 -2.73 7.36 1.19
C LEU A 316 -3.80 6.29 1.14
N TYR A 317 -5.04 6.66 0.82
CA TYR A 317 -6.13 5.75 0.48
C TYR A 317 -6.53 5.94 -0.97
N GLY A 318 -6.72 4.84 -1.71
CA GLY A 318 -7.14 4.94 -3.10
C GLY A 318 -7.54 3.62 -3.73
N SER A 319 -7.78 3.68 -5.05
CA SER A 319 -8.06 2.51 -5.87
C SER A 319 -7.40 2.61 -7.24
N ASN A 320 -7.19 1.47 -7.86
CA ASN A 320 -6.73 1.32 -9.24
C ASN A 320 -7.86 1.44 -10.27
N LEU A 321 -9.11 1.55 -9.84
CA LEU A 321 -10.30 1.75 -10.68
C LEU A 321 -11.04 3.00 -10.24
N GLY A 322 -11.40 3.85 -11.19
CA GLY A 322 -12.30 4.98 -11.00
C GLY A 322 -13.75 4.53 -11.01
N ASP A 323 -14.09 3.59 -11.89
CA ASP A 323 -15.39 2.91 -11.94
C ASP A 323 -15.21 1.42 -12.25
N ALA A 324 -15.47 0.58 -11.27
CA ALA A 324 -15.36 -0.87 -11.43
C ALA A 324 -16.46 -1.46 -12.29
N ASN A 325 -17.65 -0.83 -12.37
CA ASN A 325 -18.77 -1.33 -13.15
C ASN A 325 -18.45 -1.42 -14.64
N ILE A 326 -17.64 -0.49 -15.15
CA ILE A 326 -17.19 -0.43 -16.55
C ILE A 326 -15.68 -0.62 -16.69
N HIS A 327 -14.98 -0.97 -15.62
CA HIS A 327 -13.52 -1.14 -15.58
C HIS A 327 -12.73 0.13 -15.98
N ASP A 328 -13.25 1.31 -15.67
CA ASP A 328 -12.55 2.56 -15.94
C ASP A 328 -11.37 2.73 -15.00
N THR A 329 -10.21 3.09 -15.57
CA THR A 329 -8.94 3.32 -14.87
C THR A 329 -8.58 4.82 -14.80
N ASN A 330 -9.52 5.69 -15.16
CA ASN A 330 -9.37 7.13 -15.07
C ASN A 330 -9.99 7.67 -13.78
N ASN A 331 -9.62 8.91 -13.43
CA ASN A 331 -10.18 9.61 -12.29
C ASN A 331 -10.24 8.73 -11.01
N LEU A 332 -9.10 8.18 -10.65
CA LEU A 332 -8.98 7.27 -9.51
C LEU A 332 -9.39 7.97 -8.20
N PRO A 333 -10.17 7.32 -7.31
CA PRO A 333 -10.50 7.87 -6.01
C PRO A 333 -9.24 7.86 -5.12
N ILE A 334 -8.68 9.05 -4.87
CA ILE A 334 -7.44 9.24 -4.13
C ILE A 334 -7.67 10.25 -2.99
N LEU A 335 -7.25 9.87 -1.79
CA LEU A 335 -7.21 10.70 -0.58
C LEU A 335 -5.85 10.55 0.07
N LEU A 336 -5.22 11.67 0.44
CA LEU A 336 -3.99 11.69 1.24
C LEU A 336 -4.27 12.43 2.55
N ALA A 337 -3.91 11.83 3.68
CA ALA A 337 -4.05 12.44 5.00
C ALA A 337 -2.72 12.47 5.77
N GLY A 338 -2.55 13.43 6.64
CA GLY A 338 -1.42 13.56 7.56
C GLY A 338 -0.07 13.81 6.89
N GLY A 339 1.01 13.41 7.55
CA GLY A 339 2.36 13.40 6.98
C GLY A 339 2.98 14.77 6.73
N GLY A 340 2.50 15.84 7.40
CA GLY A 340 3.10 17.16 7.32
C GLY A 340 2.80 17.93 6.04
N PHE A 341 1.70 17.60 5.33
CA PHE A 341 1.19 18.39 4.22
C PHE A 341 0.14 19.41 4.67
N GLN A 342 0.00 20.51 3.91
CA GLN A 342 -1.09 21.47 4.07
C GLN A 342 -2.36 20.93 3.42
N HIS A 343 -3.21 20.37 4.23
CA HIS A 343 -4.46 19.73 3.84
C HIS A 343 -5.70 20.65 3.86
N GLY A 344 -6.88 20.05 3.89
CA GLY A 344 -8.17 20.75 3.99
C GLY A 344 -8.72 21.22 2.65
N GLN A 345 -8.37 20.53 1.55
CA GLN A 345 -8.74 20.96 0.20
C GLN A 345 -9.11 19.79 -0.72
N HIS A 346 -9.85 20.10 -1.78
CA HIS A 346 -10.06 19.23 -2.94
C HIS A 346 -9.24 19.77 -4.12
N LEU A 347 -8.21 19.03 -4.52
CA LEU A 347 -7.41 19.33 -5.70
C LEU A 347 -8.00 18.60 -6.92
N ALA A 348 -8.69 19.37 -7.76
CA ALA A 348 -9.36 18.84 -8.95
C ALA A 348 -8.53 19.15 -10.21
N PHE A 349 -8.19 18.11 -10.94
CA PHE A 349 -7.48 18.15 -12.23
C PHE A 349 -8.43 17.85 -13.38
N SER A 350 -7.93 17.88 -14.61
CA SER A 350 -8.74 17.59 -15.81
C SER A 350 -9.28 16.16 -15.77
N SER A 351 -10.58 16.00 -15.99
CA SER A 351 -11.23 14.70 -16.14
C SER A 351 -10.93 14.02 -17.48
N GLU A 352 -10.64 14.81 -18.54
CA GLU A 352 -10.33 14.31 -19.88
C GLU A 352 -8.86 13.93 -20.02
N ASN A 353 -7.96 14.76 -19.46
CA ASN A 353 -6.50 14.54 -19.47
C ASN A 353 -6.00 14.44 -18.05
N ASN A 354 -6.15 13.26 -17.45
CA ASN A 354 -5.80 13.05 -16.06
C ASN A 354 -4.30 13.32 -15.80
N THR A 355 -4.04 14.00 -14.70
CA THR A 355 -2.69 14.17 -14.18
C THR A 355 -2.13 12.82 -13.71
N PRO A 356 -0.86 12.48 -13.99
CA PRO A 356 -0.28 11.24 -13.49
C PRO A 356 -0.33 11.14 -11.97
N LEU A 357 -0.91 10.06 -11.44
CA LEU A 357 -0.91 9.78 -9.99
C LEU A 357 0.53 9.70 -9.44
N CYS A 358 1.48 9.31 -10.27
CA CYS A 358 2.90 9.29 -9.91
C CYS A 358 3.47 10.68 -9.57
N ASN A 359 2.81 11.78 -9.97
CA ASN A 359 3.19 13.13 -9.52
C ASN A 359 2.95 13.28 -8.00
N LEU A 360 1.83 12.75 -7.49
CA LEU A 360 1.60 12.66 -6.05
C LEU A 360 2.63 11.78 -5.35
N TYR A 361 3.03 10.69 -5.98
CA TYR A 361 4.07 9.81 -5.42
C TYR A 361 5.42 10.50 -5.31
N VAL A 362 5.76 11.41 -6.23
CA VAL A 362 6.98 12.24 -6.12
C VAL A 362 6.88 13.16 -4.90
N ASN A 363 5.74 13.86 -4.69
CA ASN A 363 5.53 14.67 -3.47
C ASN A 363 5.69 13.83 -2.20
N MET A 364 5.10 12.62 -2.17
CA MET A 364 5.18 11.73 -1.02
C MET A 364 6.62 11.24 -0.77
N LEU A 365 7.37 10.92 -1.83
CA LEU A 365 8.78 10.53 -1.72
C LEU A 365 9.63 11.67 -1.16
N GLN A 366 9.48 12.88 -1.70
CA GLN A 366 10.22 14.07 -1.23
C GLN A 366 9.90 14.37 0.24
N GLN A 367 8.63 14.34 0.63
CA GLN A 367 8.20 14.52 2.02
C GLN A 367 8.71 13.40 2.94
N PHE A 368 8.91 12.21 2.41
CA PHE A 368 9.48 11.07 3.14
C PHE A 368 11.02 11.10 3.24
N GLY A 369 11.66 12.13 2.69
CA GLY A 369 13.11 12.30 2.70
C GLY A 369 13.85 11.64 1.52
N VAL A 370 13.11 11.18 0.51
CA VAL A 370 13.69 10.64 -0.73
C VAL A 370 13.67 11.71 -1.81
N HIS A 371 14.78 12.43 -1.96
CA HIS A 371 14.90 13.53 -2.92
C HIS A 371 15.05 13.01 -4.35
N VAL A 372 13.96 13.05 -5.10
CA VAL A 372 13.89 12.66 -6.52
C VAL A 372 12.97 13.62 -7.28
N ASP A 373 13.26 13.80 -8.57
CA ASP A 373 12.47 14.65 -9.46
C ASP A 373 11.41 13.84 -10.23
N ALA A 374 11.57 12.52 -10.27
CA ALA A 374 10.68 11.64 -11.02
C ALA A 374 10.55 10.26 -10.39
N PHE A 375 9.37 9.66 -10.56
CA PHE A 375 9.07 8.27 -10.24
C PHE A 375 8.09 7.69 -11.27
N ALA A 376 8.41 6.53 -11.83
CA ALA A 376 7.58 5.80 -12.80
C ALA A 376 7.06 6.72 -13.94
N SER A 377 5.74 6.92 -14.07
CA SER A 377 5.12 7.74 -15.12
C SER A 377 4.94 9.21 -14.73
N SER A 378 5.60 9.70 -13.68
CA SER A 378 5.47 11.10 -13.28
C SER A 378 6.00 12.07 -14.34
N THR A 379 5.40 13.25 -14.38
CA THR A 379 5.82 14.39 -15.23
C THR A 379 6.26 15.59 -14.37
N GLY A 380 6.38 15.40 -13.07
CA GLY A 380 6.70 16.40 -12.07
C GLY A 380 6.04 16.07 -10.75
N THR A 381 5.64 17.08 -9.99
CA THR A 381 4.91 16.98 -8.72
C THR A 381 3.47 17.48 -8.87
N ILE A 382 2.63 17.22 -7.87
CA ILE A 382 1.30 17.84 -7.75
C ILE A 382 1.46 19.29 -7.30
N THR A 383 0.91 20.23 -8.05
CA THR A 383 0.81 21.62 -7.66
C THR A 383 -0.33 21.85 -6.67
N GLY A 384 -0.12 22.72 -5.69
CA GLY A 384 -1.12 23.04 -4.65
C GLY A 384 -1.09 22.11 -3.44
N LEU A 385 -0.29 21.07 -3.45
CA LEU A 385 -0.01 20.23 -2.29
C LEU A 385 1.34 20.67 -1.68
N ASN A 386 1.28 21.59 -0.74
CA ASN A 386 2.45 22.13 -0.05
C ASN A 386 2.75 21.32 1.22
N THR A 387 3.98 21.39 1.69
CA THR A 387 4.36 20.92 3.03
C THR A 387 3.99 21.97 4.08
N ALA A 388 3.69 21.53 5.31
CA ALA A 388 3.32 22.39 6.43
C ALA A 388 4.53 23.11 7.05
#